data_8ff5a38c1e9ec350100d29fef6defc9b
#
_entry.id   8ff5a38c1e9ec350100d29fef6defc9b
#
_cell.length_a   1.000
_cell.length_b   1.000
_cell.length_c   1.000
_cell.angle_alpha   90.00
_cell.angle_beta   90.00
_cell.angle_gamma   90.00
#
_symmetry.space_group_name_H-M   'P 1'
#
loop_
_entity.id
_entity.type
_entity.pdbx_description
1 polymer ?
#
loop_
_entity_poly.entity_id
_entity_poly.type
_entity_poly.pdbx_seq_one_letter_code
_entity_poly.pdbx_strand_id
1 'polypeptide(L)'
;MSKVLIVGGGAAGMFASIFAAKNGNEVHVFEKNEKLGKKLFITGKGRCNVTNACDVDELFQNMVSNEKFMYSSFYGFTNQDVMDFFENAGLRLKTERGNRVFPQSDHSSDVIRTLELEMKRNGVHIHLYSNVEKVVAEDGRFSYLVMADGSKEEGDACIIATGGVSYQTTGSTGDGYRFAEAMGHKITEPAPSLVPMNVREEYIPALMGLSLRNVQATVYDGKKELYSDFGEMLFTHFGVSGPLIISASAYVGKILQKKHELKLVIDLKPALSEEQLDARVLREFDANHNKQFKNAVTGLFPAKLLPVMIHLSGIDPEKKVNVITKEERMNFVHLIKHFTVTLTGLRDFKEAIITRGGVKVKEVNPSTMESKLVQGLYFAGEVLDLDALTGGFNLQIAGSTAYAAGSNIW
;
A
#
# COMPACT_ATOMS: atom_id res chain seq x y z
N MET A 1 3.65 -34.51 14.75
CA MET A 1 3.25 -33.26 15.41
C MET A 1 4.50 -32.47 15.62
N SER A 2 4.69 -31.42 14.83
CA SER A 2 5.88 -30.57 14.87
C SER A 2 5.67 -29.36 15.77
N LYS A 3 6.71 -28.89 16.44
CA LYS A 3 6.69 -27.63 17.19
C LYS A 3 7.06 -26.48 16.26
N VAL A 4 6.08 -25.61 15.97
CA VAL A 4 6.22 -24.48 15.04
C VAL A 4 6.36 -23.18 15.79
N LEU A 5 7.44 -22.46 15.55
CA LEU A 5 7.71 -21.15 16.14
C LEU A 5 7.44 -20.05 15.10
N ILE A 6 6.61 -19.08 15.44
CA ILE A 6 6.23 -17.98 14.54
C ILE A 6 6.73 -16.66 15.13
N VAL A 7 7.54 -15.95 14.35
CA VAL A 7 8.10 -14.66 14.76
C VAL A 7 7.27 -13.53 14.15
N GLY A 8 6.53 -12.81 15.01
CA GLY A 8 5.65 -11.69 14.66
C GLY A 8 4.17 -12.05 14.71
N GLY A 9 3.43 -11.31 15.52
CA GLY A 9 1.97 -11.41 15.72
C GLY A 9 1.16 -10.43 14.86
N GLY A 10 1.64 -10.11 13.64
CA GLY A 10 0.91 -9.35 12.63
C GLY A 10 -0.11 -10.18 11.87
N ALA A 11 -0.70 -9.62 10.79
CA ALA A 11 -1.70 -10.33 9.98
C ALA A 11 -1.18 -11.70 9.49
N ALA A 12 0.00 -11.74 8.88
CA ALA A 12 0.59 -12.97 8.35
C ALA A 12 0.86 -13.99 9.47
N GLY A 13 1.43 -13.58 10.61
CA GLY A 13 1.73 -14.48 11.71
C GLY A 13 0.48 -15.07 12.37
N MET A 14 -0.57 -14.27 12.53
CA MET A 14 -1.85 -14.74 13.06
C MET A 14 -2.51 -15.76 12.12
N PHE A 15 -2.59 -15.49 10.81
CA PHE A 15 -3.10 -16.46 9.83
C PHE A 15 -2.24 -17.74 9.81
N ALA A 16 -0.91 -17.60 9.70
CA ALA A 16 -0.01 -18.76 9.64
C ALA A 16 -0.14 -19.66 10.87
N SER A 17 -0.30 -19.08 12.06
CA SER A 17 -0.48 -19.83 13.30
C SER A 17 -1.75 -20.65 13.31
N ILE A 18 -2.87 -20.09 12.82
CA ILE A 18 -4.15 -20.79 12.74
C ILE A 18 -4.03 -21.99 11.79
N PHE A 19 -3.43 -21.80 10.61
CA PHE A 19 -3.32 -22.87 9.62
C PHE A 19 -2.32 -23.95 10.04
N ALA A 20 -1.19 -23.57 10.64
CA ALA A 20 -0.23 -24.52 11.19
C ALA A 20 -0.85 -25.37 12.32
N ALA A 21 -1.64 -24.76 13.21
CA ALA A 21 -2.34 -25.48 14.27
C ALA A 21 -3.45 -26.40 13.73
N LYS A 22 -4.23 -25.94 12.73
CA LYS A 22 -5.22 -26.78 12.04
C LYS A 22 -4.59 -28.00 11.35
N ASN A 23 -3.32 -27.91 10.97
CA ASN A 23 -2.53 -29.01 10.41
C ASN A 23 -1.98 -29.97 11.49
N GLY A 24 -2.37 -29.81 12.75
CA GLY A 24 -2.04 -30.69 13.87
C GLY A 24 -0.70 -30.39 14.55
N ASN A 25 -0.14 -29.21 14.36
CA ASN A 25 1.12 -28.81 14.98
C ASN A 25 0.92 -28.10 16.32
N GLU A 26 1.92 -28.18 17.20
CA GLU A 26 2.07 -27.32 18.38
C GLU A 26 2.63 -25.97 17.94
N VAL A 27 1.88 -24.87 18.13
CA VAL A 27 2.22 -23.58 17.55
C VAL A 27 2.45 -22.53 18.63
N HIS A 28 3.60 -21.84 18.56
CA HIS A 28 3.98 -20.72 19.44
C HIS A 28 4.20 -19.46 18.61
N VAL A 29 3.50 -18.37 18.94
CA VAL A 29 3.67 -17.05 18.31
C VAL A 29 4.38 -16.12 19.27
N PHE A 30 5.51 -15.57 18.84
CA PHE A 30 6.32 -14.60 19.61
C PHE A 30 6.10 -13.19 19.02
N GLU A 31 5.46 -12.34 19.81
CA GLU A 31 5.21 -10.94 19.48
C GLU A 31 5.92 -10.04 20.48
N LYS A 32 6.77 -9.13 19.99
CA LYS A 32 7.53 -8.22 20.84
C LYS A 32 6.71 -7.12 21.52
N ASN A 33 5.55 -6.80 20.93
CA ASN A 33 4.64 -5.80 21.47
C ASN A 33 3.70 -6.37 22.56
N GLU A 34 2.97 -5.45 23.21
CA GLU A 34 1.95 -5.73 24.23
C GLU A 34 0.65 -6.36 23.69
N LYS A 35 0.47 -6.38 22.36
CA LYS A 35 -0.72 -6.90 21.69
C LYS A 35 -0.44 -7.32 20.25
N LEU A 36 -1.27 -8.23 19.74
CA LEU A 36 -1.26 -8.66 18.35
C LEU A 36 -1.80 -7.57 17.41
N GLY A 37 -1.44 -7.64 16.14
CA GLY A 37 -2.08 -6.89 15.05
C GLY A 37 -1.92 -5.37 15.09
N LYS A 38 -0.89 -4.80 15.73
CA LYS A 38 -0.73 -3.32 15.84
C LYS A 38 -0.77 -2.60 14.50
N LYS A 39 -0.11 -3.13 13.46
CA LYS A 39 -0.18 -2.53 12.12
C LYS A 39 -1.56 -2.73 11.51
N LEU A 40 -2.18 -3.91 11.67
CA LEU A 40 -3.52 -4.19 11.21
C LEU A 40 -4.56 -3.22 11.78
N PHE A 41 -4.40 -2.84 13.07
CA PHE A 41 -5.29 -1.90 13.76
C PHE A 41 -5.38 -0.53 13.07
N ILE A 42 -4.29 -0.02 12.49
CA ILE A 42 -4.24 1.30 11.84
C ILE A 42 -4.57 1.25 10.34
N THR A 43 -4.65 0.06 9.73
CA THR A 43 -4.94 -0.08 8.29
C THR A 43 -6.35 0.40 7.94
N GLY A 44 -6.52 0.86 6.69
CA GLY A 44 -7.81 1.33 6.21
C GLY A 44 -8.42 2.47 7.06
N LYS A 45 -7.59 3.31 7.69
CA LYS A 45 -8.01 4.36 8.63
C LYS A 45 -8.77 3.79 9.84
N GLY A 46 -8.31 2.66 10.38
CA GLY A 46 -8.91 1.97 11.52
C GLY A 46 -10.08 1.04 11.16
N ARG A 47 -10.37 0.84 9.86
CA ARG A 47 -11.46 -0.02 9.39
C ARG A 47 -10.99 -1.41 8.96
N CYS A 48 -9.75 -1.57 8.58
CA CYS A 48 -9.13 -2.77 8.01
C CYS A 48 -9.80 -3.28 6.72
N ASN A 49 -9.21 -2.99 5.57
CA ASN A 49 -9.61 -3.57 4.29
C ASN A 49 -9.00 -4.99 4.18
N VAL A 50 -9.77 -6.02 4.52
CA VAL A 50 -9.27 -7.39 4.74
C VAL A 50 -8.86 -8.09 3.46
N THR A 51 -9.53 -7.80 2.33
CA THR A 51 -9.23 -8.31 0.99
C THR A 51 -9.97 -7.48 -0.06
N ASN A 52 -9.95 -7.94 -1.31
CA ASN A 52 -10.73 -7.39 -2.42
C ASN A 52 -11.61 -8.50 -3.01
N ALA A 53 -12.90 -8.23 -3.24
CA ALA A 53 -13.86 -9.18 -3.81
C ALA A 53 -13.84 -9.19 -5.35
N CYS A 54 -12.68 -8.93 -5.94
CA CYS A 54 -12.48 -9.01 -7.39
C CYS A 54 -12.25 -10.47 -7.84
N ASP A 55 -12.21 -10.70 -9.13
CA ASP A 55 -11.79 -11.99 -9.68
C ASP A 55 -10.30 -12.25 -9.37
N VAL A 56 -9.91 -13.52 -9.26
CA VAL A 56 -8.52 -13.91 -8.90
C VAL A 56 -7.49 -13.32 -9.87
N ASP A 57 -7.82 -13.20 -11.15
CA ASP A 57 -6.94 -12.60 -12.14
C ASP A 57 -6.66 -11.10 -11.86
N GLU A 58 -7.62 -10.38 -11.29
CA GLU A 58 -7.40 -8.99 -10.86
C GLU A 58 -6.45 -8.89 -9.65
N LEU A 59 -6.34 -9.93 -8.81
CA LEU A 59 -5.33 -9.95 -7.74
C LEU A 59 -3.92 -9.84 -8.35
N PHE A 60 -3.64 -10.59 -9.41
CA PHE A 60 -2.35 -10.54 -10.10
C PHE A 60 -2.10 -9.20 -10.78
N GLN A 61 -3.11 -8.62 -11.43
CA GLN A 61 -3.01 -7.31 -12.09
C GLN A 61 -2.69 -6.17 -11.12
N ASN A 62 -3.05 -6.32 -9.85
CA ASN A 62 -2.77 -5.36 -8.80
C ASN A 62 -1.43 -5.60 -8.06
N MET A 63 -0.70 -6.66 -8.41
CA MET A 63 0.67 -6.87 -7.93
C MET A 63 1.62 -5.89 -8.64
N VAL A 64 2.54 -5.31 -7.88
CA VAL A 64 3.57 -4.41 -8.41
C VAL A 64 4.90 -5.14 -8.59
N SER A 65 5.21 -6.09 -7.71
CA SER A 65 6.45 -6.89 -7.75
C SER A 65 6.16 -8.38 -7.69
N ASN A 66 6.92 -9.15 -8.48
CA ASN A 66 7.01 -10.62 -8.39
C ASN A 66 5.65 -11.37 -8.48
N GLU A 67 4.71 -10.89 -9.27
CA GLU A 67 3.35 -11.45 -9.43
C GLU A 67 3.32 -12.96 -9.62
N LYS A 68 4.24 -13.50 -10.46
CA LYS A 68 4.30 -14.94 -10.78
C LYS A 68 4.62 -15.82 -9.57
N PHE A 69 5.28 -15.26 -8.57
CA PHE A 69 5.58 -15.98 -7.33
C PHE A 69 4.29 -16.32 -6.55
N MET A 70 3.27 -15.46 -6.64
CA MET A 70 2.01 -15.61 -5.90
C MET A 70 1.03 -16.62 -6.52
N TYR A 71 1.36 -17.22 -7.67
CA TYR A 71 0.43 -18.09 -8.38
C TYR A 71 -0.14 -19.21 -7.49
N SER A 72 0.75 -20.02 -6.90
CA SER A 72 0.32 -21.11 -6.00
C SER A 72 -0.43 -20.61 -4.76
N SER A 73 0.00 -19.50 -4.18
CA SER A 73 -0.59 -18.97 -2.95
C SER A 73 -1.99 -18.37 -3.17
N PHE A 74 -2.20 -17.61 -4.26
CA PHE A 74 -3.51 -17.02 -4.54
C PHE A 74 -4.56 -18.07 -4.95
N TYR A 75 -4.16 -19.14 -5.66
CA TYR A 75 -5.08 -20.24 -5.95
C TYR A 75 -5.22 -21.24 -4.78
N GLY A 76 -4.24 -21.30 -3.87
CA GLY A 76 -4.32 -22.13 -2.66
C GLY A 76 -5.19 -21.52 -1.56
N PHE A 77 -5.25 -20.19 -1.48
CA PHE A 77 -6.09 -19.45 -0.54
C PHE A 77 -6.51 -18.13 -1.17
N THR A 78 -7.66 -18.16 -1.82
CA THR A 78 -8.21 -17.06 -2.62
C THR A 78 -8.77 -15.93 -1.75
N ASN A 79 -9.14 -14.83 -2.37
CA ASN A 79 -9.86 -13.76 -1.69
C ASN A 79 -11.26 -14.20 -1.22
N GLN A 80 -11.92 -15.13 -1.91
CA GLN A 80 -13.16 -15.74 -1.43
C GLN A 80 -12.89 -16.57 -0.16
N ASP A 81 -11.81 -17.36 -0.12
CA ASP A 81 -11.44 -18.12 1.07
C ASP A 81 -11.15 -17.22 2.27
N VAL A 82 -10.55 -16.03 2.05
CA VAL A 82 -10.36 -15.02 3.12
C VAL A 82 -11.72 -14.52 3.63
N MET A 83 -12.66 -14.22 2.73
CA MET A 83 -14.00 -13.78 3.13
C MET A 83 -14.72 -14.90 3.91
N ASP A 84 -14.73 -16.11 3.38
CA ASP A 84 -15.36 -17.27 4.00
C ASP A 84 -14.73 -17.59 5.38
N PHE A 85 -13.41 -17.47 5.50
CA PHE A 85 -12.72 -17.63 6.78
C PHE A 85 -13.26 -16.69 7.84
N PHE A 86 -13.37 -15.39 7.55
CA PHE A 86 -13.87 -14.41 8.51
C PHE A 86 -15.36 -14.59 8.81
N GLU A 87 -16.19 -14.88 7.81
CA GLU A 87 -17.62 -15.09 7.99
C GLU A 87 -17.91 -16.37 8.80
N ASN A 88 -17.19 -17.46 8.52
CA ASN A 88 -17.27 -18.70 9.30
C ASN A 88 -16.79 -18.52 10.76
N ALA A 89 -15.83 -17.61 10.98
CA ALA A 89 -15.39 -17.23 12.32
C ALA A 89 -16.36 -16.26 13.03
N GLY A 90 -17.46 -15.85 12.37
CA GLY A 90 -18.52 -15.00 12.93
C GLY A 90 -18.33 -13.50 12.69
N LEU A 91 -17.35 -13.08 11.89
CA LEU A 91 -17.17 -11.68 11.51
C LEU A 91 -17.93 -11.38 10.21
N ARG A 92 -19.01 -10.60 10.31
CA ARG A 92 -19.75 -10.15 9.13
C ARG A 92 -18.93 -9.16 8.32
N LEU A 93 -18.89 -9.36 7.01
CA LEU A 93 -18.20 -8.53 6.05
C LEU A 93 -19.16 -7.70 5.19
N LYS A 94 -18.65 -6.65 4.56
CA LYS A 94 -19.32 -5.86 3.52
C LYS A 94 -18.35 -5.51 2.41
N THR A 95 -18.85 -5.48 1.19
CA THR A 95 -18.10 -5.04 0.01
C THR A 95 -18.49 -3.61 -0.34
N GLU A 96 -17.53 -2.73 -0.53
CA GLU A 96 -17.70 -1.34 -0.93
C GLU A 96 -17.20 -1.11 -2.36
N ARG A 97 -17.39 0.12 -2.85
CA ARG A 97 -16.92 0.54 -4.19
C ARG A 97 -15.46 0.13 -4.42
N GLY A 98 -15.18 -0.44 -5.61
CA GLY A 98 -13.86 -0.98 -5.97
C GLY A 98 -13.58 -2.33 -5.31
N ASN A 99 -14.65 -3.10 -5.05
CA ASN A 99 -14.60 -4.45 -4.48
C ASN A 99 -13.85 -4.56 -3.14
N ARG A 100 -13.66 -3.47 -2.42
CA ARG A 100 -12.96 -3.44 -1.14
C ARG A 100 -13.80 -4.08 -0.05
N VAL A 101 -13.23 -5.04 0.67
CA VAL A 101 -13.93 -5.79 1.71
C VAL A 101 -13.54 -5.30 3.10
N PHE A 102 -14.53 -4.92 3.90
CA PHE A 102 -14.37 -4.43 5.26
C PHE A 102 -15.25 -5.22 6.24
N PRO A 103 -14.91 -5.22 7.55
CA PRO A 103 -15.86 -5.69 8.55
C PRO A 103 -17.10 -4.79 8.55
N GLN A 104 -18.28 -5.37 8.77
CA GLN A 104 -19.55 -4.65 8.80
C GLN A 104 -19.56 -3.53 9.85
N SER A 105 -18.82 -3.70 10.93
CA SER A 105 -18.67 -2.75 12.03
C SER A 105 -17.81 -1.53 11.70
N ASP A 106 -17.01 -1.57 10.62
CA ASP A 106 -15.97 -0.58 10.31
C ASP A 106 -14.85 -0.47 11.38
N HIS A 107 -14.64 -1.53 12.18
CA HIS A 107 -13.61 -1.54 13.21
C HIS A 107 -12.55 -2.63 12.95
N SER A 108 -11.30 -2.22 12.76
CA SER A 108 -10.14 -3.13 12.60
C SER A 108 -9.92 -4.03 13.83
N SER A 109 -10.34 -3.56 15.02
CA SER A 109 -10.30 -4.35 16.26
C SER A 109 -11.10 -5.64 16.18
N ASP A 110 -12.20 -5.66 15.42
CA ASP A 110 -13.01 -6.87 15.28
C ASP A 110 -12.32 -7.92 14.41
N VAL A 111 -11.59 -7.46 13.37
CA VAL A 111 -10.75 -8.35 12.56
C VAL A 111 -9.64 -8.99 13.42
N ILE A 112 -8.93 -8.18 14.22
CA ILE A 112 -7.88 -8.67 15.12
C ILE A 112 -8.45 -9.63 16.14
N ARG A 113 -9.56 -9.26 16.78
CA ARG A 113 -10.24 -10.11 17.77
C ARG A 113 -10.68 -11.45 17.18
N THR A 114 -11.20 -11.46 15.96
CA THR A 114 -11.61 -12.69 15.27
C THR A 114 -10.41 -13.61 15.05
N LEU A 115 -9.30 -13.07 14.54
CA LEU A 115 -8.05 -13.83 14.37
C LEU A 115 -7.53 -14.37 15.71
N GLU A 116 -7.50 -13.56 16.76
CA GLU A 116 -7.04 -13.98 18.10
C GLU A 116 -7.93 -15.08 18.69
N LEU A 117 -9.25 -15.00 18.50
CA LEU A 117 -10.17 -16.04 18.94
C LEU A 117 -9.94 -17.35 18.18
N GLU A 118 -9.70 -17.29 16.87
CA GLU A 118 -9.39 -18.48 16.07
C GLU A 118 -8.04 -19.09 16.47
N MET A 119 -7.02 -18.27 16.77
CA MET A 119 -5.75 -18.76 17.33
C MET A 119 -5.99 -19.55 18.62
N LYS A 120 -6.76 -18.98 19.57
CA LYS A 120 -7.08 -19.62 20.86
C LYS A 120 -7.90 -20.91 20.68
N ARG A 121 -8.88 -20.91 19.77
CA ARG A 121 -9.70 -22.11 19.46
C ARG A 121 -8.87 -23.28 18.93
N ASN A 122 -7.80 -22.96 18.20
CA ASN A 122 -6.89 -23.97 17.64
C ASN A 122 -5.69 -24.27 18.56
N GLY A 123 -5.68 -23.77 19.80
CA GLY A 123 -4.63 -24.10 20.79
C GLY A 123 -3.29 -23.39 20.55
N VAL A 124 -3.26 -22.28 19.83
CA VAL A 124 -2.03 -21.52 19.60
C VAL A 124 -1.55 -20.85 20.89
N HIS A 125 -0.29 -21.05 21.24
CA HIS A 125 0.38 -20.39 22.37
C HIS A 125 0.86 -19.00 21.95
N ILE A 126 0.33 -17.96 22.58
CA ILE A 126 0.64 -16.55 22.26
C ILE A 126 1.58 -15.99 23.34
N HIS A 127 2.77 -15.57 22.91
CA HIS A 127 3.79 -14.96 23.78
C HIS A 127 3.91 -13.48 23.41
N LEU A 128 3.30 -12.60 24.21
CA LEU A 128 3.45 -11.14 24.08
C LEU A 128 4.68 -10.66 24.84
N TYR A 129 5.17 -9.46 24.53
CA TYR A 129 6.42 -8.91 25.06
C TYR A 129 7.64 -9.81 24.85
N SER A 130 7.58 -10.68 23.84
CA SER A 130 8.56 -11.70 23.54
C SER A 130 9.37 -11.35 22.30
N ASN A 131 10.46 -10.63 22.51
CA ASN A 131 11.34 -10.17 21.46
C ASN A 131 12.35 -11.26 21.07
N VAL A 132 12.30 -11.69 19.81
CA VAL A 132 13.27 -12.61 19.22
C VAL A 132 14.51 -11.82 18.79
N GLU A 133 15.68 -12.21 19.28
CA GLU A 133 16.96 -11.59 18.94
C GLU A 133 17.65 -12.26 17.75
N LYS A 134 17.58 -13.61 17.68
CA LYS A 134 18.19 -14.38 16.59
C LYS A 134 17.32 -15.57 16.21
N VAL A 135 17.39 -15.93 14.92
CA VAL A 135 16.94 -17.22 14.38
C VAL A 135 18.18 -18.01 14.07
N VAL A 136 18.28 -19.24 14.55
CA VAL A 136 19.48 -20.07 14.42
C VAL A 136 19.18 -21.32 13.60
N ALA A 137 20.05 -21.58 12.63
CA ALA A 137 20.07 -22.83 11.86
C ALA A 137 21.37 -23.59 12.12
N GLU A 138 21.29 -24.91 12.20
CA GLU A 138 22.42 -25.81 12.35
C GLU A 138 22.33 -26.86 11.22
N ASP A 139 23.42 -27.15 10.60
CA ASP A 139 23.53 -28.11 9.48
C ASP A 139 22.51 -27.88 8.34
N GLY A 140 22.24 -26.58 8.04
CA GLY A 140 21.30 -26.20 6.98
C GLY A 140 19.82 -26.35 7.34
N ARG A 141 19.50 -26.55 8.62
CA ARG A 141 18.14 -26.72 9.15
C ARG A 141 17.87 -25.73 10.27
N PHE A 142 16.64 -25.19 10.35
CA PHE A 142 16.20 -24.42 11.53
C PHE A 142 16.36 -25.27 12.81
N SER A 143 16.84 -24.66 13.89
CA SER A 143 17.09 -25.33 15.16
C SER A 143 16.37 -24.63 16.31
N TYR A 144 16.62 -23.34 16.56
CA TYR A 144 16.00 -22.62 17.69
C TYR A 144 15.97 -21.10 17.46
N LEU A 145 15.17 -20.42 18.28
CA LEU A 145 15.19 -18.98 18.45
C LEU A 145 16.03 -18.61 19.69
N VAL A 146 16.71 -17.45 19.64
CA VAL A 146 17.29 -16.81 20.81
C VAL A 146 16.45 -15.58 21.16
N MET A 147 15.93 -15.56 22.36
CA MET A 147 15.14 -14.45 22.89
C MET A 147 16.03 -13.32 23.40
N ALA A 148 15.47 -12.10 23.55
CA ALA A 148 16.21 -10.94 24.03
C ALA A 148 16.77 -11.08 25.47
N ASP A 149 16.19 -11.94 26.28
CA ASP A 149 16.68 -12.29 27.63
C ASP A 149 17.77 -13.38 27.61
N GLY A 150 18.16 -13.86 26.41
CA GLY A 150 19.17 -14.91 26.22
C GLY A 150 18.61 -16.33 26.29
N SER A 151 17.37 -16.54 26.61
CA SER A 151 16.73 -17.88 26.58
C SER A 151 16.64 -18.42 25.16
N LYS A 152 16.55 -19.74 25.04
CA LYS A 152 16.40 -20.44 23.76
C LYS A 152 15.04 -21.11 23.70
N GLU A 153 14.41 -21.06 22.51
CA GLU A 153 13.19 -21.76 22.18
C GLU A 153 13.49 -22.72 21.02
N GLU A 154 13.52 -24.00 21.28
CA GLU A 154 13.72 -25.06 20.28
C GLU A 154 12.42 -25.36 19.56
N GLY A 155 12.51 -25.70 18.26
CA GLY A 155 11.36 -26.07 17.44
C GLY A 155 11.78 -26.77 16.16
N ASP A 156 10.82 -27.43 15.51
CA ASP A 156 11.05 -28.17 14.26
C ASP A 156 10.97 -27.27 13.03
N ALA A 157 10.18 -26.19 13.11
CA ALA A 157 10.01 -25.22 12.04
C ALA A 157 9.83 -23.78 12.58
N CYS A 158 10.25 -22.80 11.76
CA CYS A 158 10.09 -21.38 12.07
C CYS A 158 9.44 -20.64 10.90
N ILE A 159 8.42 -19.81 11.19
CA ILE A 159 7.83 -18.89 10.21
C ILE A 159 8.22 -17.45 10.60
N ILE A 160 8.95 -16.76 9.72
CA ILE A 160 9.25 -15.34 9.87
C ILE A 160 8.10 -14.53 9.25
N ALA A 161 7.32 -13.84 10.08
CA ALA A 161 6.15 -13.05 9.72
C ALA A 161 6.21 -11.62 10.31
N THR A 162 7.39 -11.03 10.36
CA THR A 162 7.72 -9.78 11.06
C THR A 162 7.27 -8.51 10.33
N GLY A 163 6.76 -8.64 9.10
CA GLY A 163 6.44 -7.49 8.23
C GLY A 163 7.69 -6.81 7.67
N GLY A 164 7.51 -5.60 7.16
CA GLY A 164 8.56 -4.77 6.57
C GLY A 164 9.13 -3.73 7.54
N VAL A 165 9.33 -2.48 7.02
CA VAL A 165 9.84 -1.32 7.79
C VAL A 165 8.91 -0.11 7.74
N SER A 166 7.71 -0.24 7.18
CA SER A 166 6.68 0.80 7.22
C SER A 166 5.93 0.78 8.55
N TYR A 167 5.56 1.96 9.09
CA TYR A 167 4.96 2.13 10.41
C TYR A 167 5.76 1.48 11.54
N GLN A 168 7.03 1.79 11.65
CA GLN A 168 7.98 1.19 12.61
C GLN A 168 7.48 1.19 14.06
N THR A 169 6.67 2.17 14.46
CA THR A 169 6.04 2.23 15.78
C THR A 169 5.08 1.07 16.08
N THR A 170 4.68 0.32 15.06
CA THR A 170 3.85 -0.89 15.21
C THR A 170 4.67 -2.17 15.41
N GLY A 171 6.00 -2.07 15.37
CA GLY A 171 6.91 -3.21 15.52
C GLY A 171 7.55 -3.70 14.22
N SER A 172 7.20 -3.13 13.06
CA SER A 172 7.80 -3.47 11.76
C SER A 172 9.14 -2.74 11.59
N THR A 173 10.20 -3.26 12.22
CA THR A 173 11.53 -2.63 12.32
C THR A 173 12.58 -3.28 11.42
N GLY A 174 12.19 -4.27 10.57
CA GLY A 174 13.10 -4.95 9.67
C GLY A 174 13.86 -6.14 10.29
N ASP A 175 13.45 -6.60 11.48
CA ASP A 175 14.11 -7.75 12.16
C ASP A 175 14.14 -8.99 11.26
N GLY A 176 13.06 -9.25 10.52
CA GLY A 176 13.00 -10.40 9.60
C GLY A 176 14.02 -10.36 8.49
N TYR A 177 14.41 -9.18 8.04
CA TYR A 177 15.48 -9.03 7.05
C TYR A 177 16.82 -9.43 7.66
N ARG A 178 17.12 -8.95 8.86
CA ARG A 178 18.33 -9.32 9.61
C ARG A 178 18.41 -10.84 9.88
N PHE A 179 17.28 -11.45 10.24
CA PHE A 179 17.22 -12.90 10.42
C PHE A 179 17.46 -13.65 9.11
N ALA A 180 16.83 -13.23 8.02
CA ALA A 180 16.99 -13.85 6.71
C ALA A 180 18.43 -13.71 6.17
N GLU A 181 19.05 -12.54 6.31
CA GLU A 181 20.46 -12.31 5.94
C GLU A 181 21.41 -13.23 6.72
N ALA A 182 21.19 -13.39 8.05
CA ALA A 182 21.96 -14.29 8.88
C ALA A 182 21.85 -15.77 8.43
N MET A 183 20.74 -16.13 7.75
CA MET A 183 20.50 -17.44 7.15
C MET A 183 20.98 -17.55 5.69
N GLY A 184 21.66 -16.53 5.17
CA GLY A 184 22.21 -16.50 3.81
C GLY A 184 21.27 -15.98 2.72
N HIS A 185 20.05 -15.56 3.07
CA HIS A 185 19.12 -14.97 2.11
C HIS A 185 19.55 -13.57 1.69
N LYS A 186 19.29 -13.25 0.44
CA LYS A 186 19.49 -11.91 -0.11
C LYS A 186 18.23 -11.08 0.13
N ILE A 187 18.44 -9.84 0.55
CA ILE A 187 17.38 -8.85 0.71
C ILE A 187 17.38 -7.91 -0.49
N THR A 188 16.24 -7.79 -1.17
CA THR A 188 15.99 -6.68 -2.09
C THR A 188 15.86 -5.41 -1.24
N GLU A 189 16.61 -4.37 -1.56
CA GLU A 189 16.66 -3.13 -0.78
C GLU A 189 15.24 -2.61 -0.47
N PRO A 190 14.90 -2.46 0.82
CA PRO A 190 13.60 -1.92 1.21
C PRO A 190 13.41 -0.47 0.77
N ALA A 191 12.24 -0.17 0.23
CA ALA A 191 11.85 1.18 -0.18
C ALA A 191 10.41 1.47 0.23
N PRO A 192 10.07 2.75 0.56
CA PRO A 192 8.69 3.11 0.83
C PRO A 192 7.83 2.92 -0.43
N SER A 193 6.65 2.34 -0.27
CA SER A 193 5.65 2.15 -1.32
C SER A 193 4.27 2.52 -0.80
N LEU A 194 3.36 2.88 -1.72
CA LEU A 194 2.06 3.43 -1.38
C LEU A 194 2.21 4.64 -0.43
N VAL A 195 2.93 5.66 -0.89
CA VAL A 195 3.41 6.78 -0.09
C VAL A 195 3.16 8.11 -0.82
N PRO A 196 2.91 9.22 -0.11
CA PRO A 196 2.85 10.55 -0.70
C PRO A 196 4.16 10.95 -1.38
N MET A 197 4.10 11.92 -2.28
CA MET A 197 5.26 12.41 -3.05
C MET A 197 5.49 13.90 -2.84
N ASN A 198 6.77 14.29 -2.75
CA ASN A 198 7.21 15.68 -2.67
C ASN A 198 7.09 16.37 -4.03
N VAL A 199 6.77 17.64 -4.01
CA VAL A 199 6.63 18.49 -5.19
C VAL A 199 7.51 19.73 -5.05
N ARG A 200 8.05 20.23 -6.19
CA ARG A 200 8.99 21.37 -6.20
C ARG A 200 8.29 22.71 -6.08
N GLU A 201 7.14 22.89 -6.71
CA GLU A 201 6.49 24.19 -6.93
C GLU A 201 6.12 24.88 -5.62
N GLU A 202 6.56 26.13 -5.46
CA GLU A 202 6.43 26.93 -4.23
C GLU A 202 4.98 27.26 -3.86
N TYR A 203 4.04 27.18 -4.82
CA TYR A 203 2.61 27.43 -4.54
C TYR A 203 1.88 26.22 -3.92
N ILE A 204 2.51 25.06 -3.85
CA ILE A 204 1.88 23.83 -3.31
C ILE A 204 1.37 23.99 -1.87
N PRO A 205 2.11 24.60 -0.93
CA PRO A 205 1.61 24.82 0.43
C PRO A 205 0.29 25.60 0.50
N ALA A 206 0.05 26.52 -0.44
CA ALA A 206 -1.22 27.27 -0.52
C ALA A 206 -2.42 26.35 -0.89
N LEU A 207 -2.17 25.23 -1.53
CA LEU A 207 -3.17 24.22 -1.88
C LEU A 207 -3.39 23.18 -0.78
N MET A 208 -2.68 23.22 0.34
CA MET A 208 -2.76 22.23 1.42
C MET A 208 -4.22 21.97 1.84
N GLY A 209 -4.60 20.69 1.87
CA GLY A 209 -5.95 20.23 2.21
C GLY A 209 -6.96 20.29 1.06
N LEU A 210 -6.56 20.76 -0.13
CA LEU A 210 -7.40 20.69 -1.31
C LEU A 210 -7.44 19.27 -1.85
N SER A 211 -8.61 18.65 -1.85
CA SER A 211 -8.87 17.39 -2.56
C SER A 211 -9.45 17.70 -3.94
N LEU A 212 -8.85 17.11 -4.96
CA LEU A 212 -9.39 17.09 -6.31
C LEU A 212 -10.07 15.73 -6.53
N ARG A 213 -11.31 15.78 -6.99
CA ARG A 213 -12.11 14.59 -7.34
C ARG A 213 -12.32 14.54 -8.84
N ASN A 214 -12.39 13.32 -9.37
CA ASN A 214 -12.65 13.10 -10.79
C ASN A 214 -11.63 13.80 -11.70
N VAL A 215 -10.34 13.68 -11.37
CA VAL A 215 -9.21 14.14 -12.20
C VAL A 215 -8.48 12.94 -12.79
N GLN A 216 -7.80 13.17 -13.91
CA GLN A 216 -6.84 12.23 -14.47
C GLN A 216 -5.44 12.68 -14.03
N ALA A 217 -4.68 11.76 -13.45
CA ALA A 217 -3.30 12.01 -13.04
C ALA A 217 -2.35 11.11 -13.85
N THR A 218 -1.43 11.71 -14.58
CA THR A 218 -0.47 11.00 -15.42
C THR A 218 0.96 11.38 -15.04
N VAL A 219 1.82 10.40 -14.78
CA VAL A 219 3.24 10.63 -14.47
C VAL A 219 4.10 10.31 -15.68
N TYR A 220 4.97 11.26 -16.05
CA TYR A 220 5.86 11.15 -17.18
C TYR A 220 7.34 11.19 -16.78
N ASP A 221 8.15 10.37 -17.47
CA ASP A 221 9.61 10.49 -17.56
C ASP A 221 9.97 10.99 -18.96
N GLY A 222 10.22 12.28 -19.09
CA GLY A 222 10.34 12.92 -20.38
C GLY A 222 9.05 12.81 -21.18
N LYS A 223 9.08 11.99 -22.26
CA LYS A 223 7.91 11.70 -23.12
C LYS A 223 7.23 10.38 -22.77
N LYS A 224 7.87 9.55 -21.91
CA LYS A 224 7.35 8.23 -21.57
C LYS A 224 6.33 8.34 -20.45
N GLU A 225 5.13 7.87 -20.70
CA GLU A 225 4.10 7.66 -19.68
C GLU A 225 4.52 6.47 -18.79
N LEU A 226 4.53 6.68 -17.47
CA LEU A 226 4.87 5.68 -16.47
C LEU A 226 3.64 5.18 -15.71
N TYR A 227 2.66 6.05 -15.53
CA TYR A 227 1.42 5.78 -14.82
C TYR A 227 0.35 6.76 -15.28
N SER A 228 -0.88 6.29 -15.41
CA SER A 228 -2.04 7.14 -15.69
C SER A 228 -3.29 6.50 -15.09
N ASP A 229 -4.04 7.25 -14.28
CA ASP A 229 -5.29 6.74 -13.71
C ASP A 229 -6.24 7.90 -13.36
N PHE A 230 -7.53 7.57 -13.21
CA PHE A 230 -8.62 8.49 -12.92
C PHE A 230 -9.11 8.32 -11.47
N GLY A 231 -9.31 9.44 -10.74
CA GLY A 231 -9.83 9.35 -9.38
C GLY A 231 -9.63 10.60 -8.54
N GLU A 232 -9.19 10.41 -7.31
CA GLU A 232 -9.04 11.47 -6.31
C GLU A 232 -7.57 11.64 -5.90
N MET A 233 -7.17 12.90 -5.73
CA MET A 233 -5.87 13.27 -5.17
C MET A 233 -6.01 14.39 -4.13
N LEU A 234 -4.99 14.56 -3.32
CA LEU A 234 -4.92 15.55 -2.24
C LEU A 234 -3.62 16.34 -2.32
N PHE A 235 -3.70 17.65 -2.19
CA PHE A 235 -2.53 18.50 -1.95
C PHE A 235 -2.20 18.59 -0.47
N THR A 236 -0.92 18.49 -0.14
CA THR A 236 -0.35 18.63 1.21
C THR A 236 0.59 19.83 1.26
N HIS A 237 1.14 20.15 2.41
CA HIS A 237 2.12 21.24 2.53
C HIS A 237 3.48 20.93 1.83
N PHE A 238 3.77 19.66 1.56
CA PHE A 238 5.03 19.21 0.95
C PHE A 238 4.86 18.75 -0.50
N GLY A 239 3.63 18.55 -0.97
CA GLY A 239 3.40 17.99 -2.29
C GLY A 239 2.01 17.37 -2.45
N VAL A 240 1.97 16.13 -2.91
CA VAL A 240 0.73 15.45 -3.30
C VAL A 240 0.55 14.09 -2.64
N SER A 241 -0.71 13.71 -2.40
CA SER A 241 -1.14 12.48 -1.76
C SER A 241 -2.52 12.06 -2.32
N GLY A 242 -3.20 11.16 -1.62
CA GLY A 242 -4.51 10.64 -2.01
C GLY A 242 -4.42 9.39 -2.87
N PRO A 243 -5.54 8.70 -3.14
CA PRO A 243 -5.53 7.37 -3.74
C PRO A 243 -4.74 7.27 -5.05
N LEU A 244 -4.94 8.20 -5.99
CA LEU A 244 -4.20 8.24 -7.26
C LEU A 244 -2.68 8.33 -7.05
N ILE A 245 -2.26 9.25 -6.20
CA ILE A 245 -0.84 9.54 -5.98
C ILE A 245 -0.14 8.41 -5.22
N ILE A 246 -0.82 7.86 -4.23
CA ILE A 246 -0.34 6.70 -3.47
C ILE A 246 -0.15 5.50 -4.39
N SER A 247 -1.12 5.21 -5.28
CA SER A 247 -0.96 4.17 -6.29
C SER A 247 0.17 4.46 -7.27
N ALA A 248 0.25 5.70 -7.79
CA ALA A 248 1.34 6.12 -8.68
C ALA A 248 2.72 5.88 -8.06
N SER A 249 2.90 6.13 -6.76
CA SER A 249 4.18 5.97 -6.06
C SER A 249 4.75 4.54 -6.14
N ALA A 250 3.89 3.53 -6.20
CA ALA A 250 4.30 2.14 -6.34
C ALA A 250 4.98 1.88 -7.69
N TYR A 251 4.50 2.51 -8.77
CA TYR A 251 5.07 2.36 -10.12
C TYR A 251 6.31 3.23 -10.34
N VAL A 252 6.26 4.48 -9.88
CA VAL A 252 7.30 5.46 -10.23
C VAL A 252 8.44 5.55 -9.20
N GLY A 253 8.27 4.96 -8.02
CA GLY A 253 9.19 5.13 -6.89
C GLY A 253 10.65 4.78 -7.23
N LYS A 254 10.90 3.63 -7.88
CA LYS A 254 12.27 3.23 -8.29
C LYS A 254 12.90 4.22 -9.29
N ILE A 255 12.09 4.76 -10.19
CA ILE A 255 12.54 5.69 -11.23
C ILE A 255 12.83 7.04 -10.57
N LEU A 256 11.91 7.50 -9.73
CA LEU A 256 12.04 8.78 -9.03
C LEU A 256 13.27 8.81 -8.11
N GLN A 257 13.59 7.71 -7.42
CA GLN A 257 14.81 7.59 -6.61
C GLN A 257 16.10 7.72 -7.44
N LYS A 258 16.09 7.22 -8.69
CA LYS A 258 17.26 7.28 -9.56
C LYS A 258 17.40 8.60 -10.30
N LYS A 259 16.30 9.19 -10.77
CA LYS A 259 16.26 10.37 -11.64
C LYS A 259 16.02 11.68 -10.90
N HIS A 260 15.56 11.59 -9.65
CA HIS A 260 15.25 12.71 -8.76
C HIS A 260 14.10 13.62 -9.21
N GLU A 261 13.58 13.48 -10.45
CA GLU A 261 12.49 14.31 -10.96
C GLU A 261 11.63 13.57 -11.99
N LEU A 262 10.31 13.72 -11.85
CA LEU A 262 9.31 13.27 -12.82
C LEU A 262 8.23 14.35 -12.95
N LYS A 263 7.51 14.38 -14.07
CA LYS A 263 6.39 15.30 -14.27
C LYS A 263 5.08 14.59 -13.94
N LEU A 264 4.29 15.20 -13.06
CA LEU A 264 2.89 14.82 -12.82
C LEU A 264 2.01 15.82 -13.57
N VAL A 265 1.26 15.35 -14.55
CA VAL A 265 0.28 16.11 -15.31
C VAL A 265 -1.11 15.75 -14.80
N ILE A 266 -1.88 16.76 -14.41
CA ILE A 266 -3.22 16.64 -13.85
C ILE A 266 -4.20 17.26 -14.83
N ASP A 267 -5.08 16.44 -15.41
CA ASP A 267 -6.24 16.91 -16.14
C ASP A 267 -7.39 17.20 -15.15
N LEU A 268 -7.70 18.47 -14.97
CA LEU A 268 -8.72 18.90 -14.02
C LEU A 268 -10.17 18.69 -14.52
N LYS A 269 -10.34 18.40 -15.82
CA LYS A 269 -11.65 18.21 -16.47
C LYS A 269 -11.60 17.07 -17.51
N PRO A 270 -11.26 15.82 -17.09
CA PRO A 270 -11.03 14.72 -18.02
C PRO A 270 -12.26 14.31 -18.84
N ALA A 271 -13.46 14.61 -18.35
CA ALA A 271 -14.71 14.34 -19.07
C ALA A 271 -14.96 15.27 -20.28
N LEU A 272 -14.17 16.34 -20.46
CA LEU A 272 -14.31 17.29 -21.55
C LEU A 272 -13.10 17.23 -22.47
N SER A 273 -13.32 17.23 -23.80
CA SER A 273 -12.26 17.51 -24.76
C SER A 273 -11.78 18.96 -24.63
N GLU A 274 -10.64 19.31 -25.24
CA GLU A 274 -10.17 20.71 -25.25
C GLU A 274 -11.20 21.65 -25.91
N GLU A 275 -11.85 21.21 -27.00
CA GLU A 275 -12.88 22.00 -27.70
C GLU A 275 -14.13 22.19 -26.82
N GLN A 276 -14.56 21.16 -26.11
CA GLN A 276 -15.69 21.25 -25.20
C GLN A 276 -15.38 22.14 -23.99
N LEU A 277 -14.14 22.09 -23.49
CA LEU A 277 -13.68 22.95 -22.40
C LEU A 277 -13.54 24.41 -22.87
N ASP A 278 -13.03 24.66 -24.09
CA ASP A 278 -12.98 26.00 -24.69
C ASP A 278 -14.39 26.61 -24.81
N ALA A 279 -15.34 25.83 -25.32
CA ALA A 279 -16.74 26.27 -25.39
C ALA A 279 -17.34 26.57 -23.99
N ARG A 280 -16.94 25.84 -22.95
CA ARG A 280 -17.34 26.12 -21.58
C ARG A 280 -16.71 27.41 -21.06
N VAL A 281 -15.42 27.63 -21.30
CA VAL A 281 -14.72 28.87 -20.89
C VAL A 281 -15.35 30.07 -21.59
N LEU A 282 -15.66 29.97 -22.90
CA LEU A 282 -16.37 31.01 -23.62
C LEU A 282 -17.72 31.36 -23.00
N ARG A 283 -18.54 30.36 -22.63
CA ARG A 283 -19.82 30.62 -21.92
C ARG A 283 -19.64 31.36 -20.60
N GLU A 284 -18.57 31.03 -19.83
CA GLU A 284 -18.24 31.76 -18.60
C GLU A 284 -17.83 33.22 -18.88
N PHE A 285 -17.10 33.45 -19.96
CA PHE A 285 -16.69 34.80 -20.38
C PHE A 285 -17.90 35.60 -20.87
N ASP A 286 -18.77 35.03 -21.68
CA ASP A 286 -19.99 35.69 -22.18
C ASP A 286 -20.94 36.07 -21.05
N ALA A 287 -21.15 35.17 -20.08
CA ALA A 287 -21.96 35.43 -18.89
C ALA A 287 -21.37 36.52 -17.98
N ASN A 288 -20.06 36.78 -18.10
CA ASN A 288 -19.34 37.74 -17.27
C ASN A 288 -18.63 38.83 -18.10
N HIS A 289 -19.15 39.18 -19.28
CA HIS A 289 -18.51 39.95 -20.36
C HIS A 289 -17.70 41.19 -19.91
N ASN A 290 -18.18 41.92 -18.90
CA ASN A 290 -17.56 43.14 -18.39
C ASN A 290 -16.72 42.92 -17.10
N LYS A 291 -16.66 41.69 -16.58
CA LYS A 291 -15.90 41.40 -15.37
C LYS A 291 -14.42 41.19 -15.66
N GLN A 292 -13.62 41.43 -14.66
CA GLN A 292 -12.20 41.08 -14.67
C GLN A 292 -12.02 39.57 -14.69
N PHE A 293 -10.94 39.07 -15.30
CA PHE A 293 -10.64 37.64 -15.45
C PHE A 293 -10.72 36.88 -14.12
N LYS A 294 -10.09 37.41 -13.06
CA LYS A 294 -10.10 36.79 -11.72
C LYS A 294 -11.51 36.54 -11.16
N ASN A 295 -12.47 37.39 -11.55
CA ASN A 295 -13.85 37.31 -11.08
C ASN A 295 -14.75 36.47 -12.01
N ALA A 296 -14.39 36.37 -13.28
CA ALA A 296 -15.16 35.64 -14.29
C ALA A 296 -14.97 34.13 -14.21
N VAL A 297 -13.80 33.65 -13.76
CA VAL A 297 -13.43 32.21 -13.76
C VAL A 297 -13.66 31.52 -12.41
N THR A 298 -14.30 32.17 -11.45
CA THR A 298 -14.56 31.64 -10.10
C THR A 298 -15.34 30.31 -10.10
N GLY A 299 -16.21 30.13 -11.11
CA GLY A 299 -17.02 28.89 -11.24
C GLY A 299 -16.26 27.69 -11.82
N LEU A 300 -15.03 27.87 -12.30
CA LEU A 300 -14.26 26.80 -12.94
C LEU A 300 -13.46 25.93 -11.97
N PHE A 301 -13.08 26.48 -10.80
CA PHE A 301 -12.14 25.86 -9.85
C PHE A 301 -12.63 25.94 -8.40
N PRO A 302 -12.16 25.03 -7.54
CA PRO A 302 -12.22 25.22 -6.09
C PRO A 302 -11.52 26.50 -5.65
N ALA A 303 -12.03 27.15 -4.61
CA ALA A 303 -11.54 28.45 -4.16
C ALA A 303 -10.02 28.52 -3.90
N LYS A 304 -9.43 27.44 -3.34
CA LYS A 304 -7.97 27.38 -3.11
C LYS A 304 -7.15 27.28 -4.40
N LEU A 305 -7.68 26.62 -5.43
CA LEU A 305 -6.96 26.41 -6.70
C LEU A 305 -7.03 27.66 -7.59
N LEU A 306 -8.10 28.43 -7.48
CA LEU A 306 -8.38 29.58 -8.34
C LEU A 306 -7.21 30.58 -8.43
N PRO A 307 -6.62 31.08 -7.33
CA PRO A 307 -5.50 32.03 -7.42
C PRO A 307 -4.27 31.46 -8.13
N VAL A 308 -3.99 30.19 -7.94
CA VAL A 308 -2.86 29.49 -8.59
C VAL A 308 -3.10 29.39 -10.09
N MET A 309 -4.31 29.00 -10.52
CA MET A 309 -4.65 28.89 -11.94
C MET A 309 -4.64 30.24 -12.64
N ILE A 310 -5.10 31.30 -11.97
CA ILE A 310 -5.00 32.69 -12.48
C ILE A 310 -3.54 33.06 -12.68
N HIS A 311 -2.68 32.86 -11.69
CA HIS A 311 -1.25 33.16 -11.77
C HIS A 311 -0.57 32.39 -12.91
N LEU A 312 -0.81 31.08 -13.01
CA LEU A 312 -0.18 30.21 -14.02
C LEU A 312 -0.70 30.45 -15.43
N SER A 313 -1.90 31.04 -15.59
CA SER A 313 -2.46 31.37 -16.91
C SER A 313 -1.68 32.42 -17.65
N GLY A 314 -0.90 33.27 -16.94
CA GLY A 314 -0.21 34.45 -17.50
C GLY A 314 -1.14 35.57 -17.94
N ILE A 315 -2.48 35.41 -17.74
CA ILE A 315 -3.44 36.46 -18.06
C ILE A 315 -3.49 37.45 -16.90
N ASP A 316 -3.43 38.77 -17.22
CA ASP A 316 -3.59 39.82 -16.20
C ASP A 316 -4.93 39.59 -15.42
N PRO A 317 -4.91 39.41 -14.10
CA PRO A 317 -6.11 39.22 -13.28
C PRO A 317 -7.14 40.34 -13.43
N GLU A 318 -6.70 41.57 -13.69
CA GLU A 318 -7.57 42.75 -13.84
C GLU A 318 -8.11 42.92 -15.27
N LYS A 319 -7.59 42.15 -16.24
CA LYS A 319 -8.02 42.20 -17.64
C LYS A 319 -9.50 41.80 -17.75
N LYS A 320 -10.29 42.60 -18.46
CA LYS A 320 -11.69 42.26 -18.75
C LYS A 320 -11.76 41.07 -19.70
N VAL A 321 -12.68 40.11 -19.44
CA VAL A 321 -12.76 38.89 -20.25
C VAL A 321 -13.11 39.14 -21.71
N ASN A 322 -13.80 40.24 -22.05
CA ASN A 322 -14.11 40.59 -23.43
C ASN A 322 -12.91 41.04 -24.29
N VAL A 323 -11.76 41.29 -23.66
CA VAL A 323 -10.52 41.64 -24.38
C VAL A 323 -9.45 40.56 -24.28
N ILE A 324 -9.79 39.38 -23.71
CA ILE A 324 -8.92 38.21 -23.72
C ILE A 324 -8.86 37.64 -25.13
N THR A 325 -7.65 37.45 -25.64
CA THR A 325 -7.44 36.92 -26.98
C THR A 325 -7.77 35.42 -27.07
N LYS A 326 -7.97 34.95 -28.30
CA LYS A 326 -8.17 33.49 -28.53
C LYS A 326 -6.97 32.68 -28.05
N GLU A 327 -5.75 33.19 -28.25
CA GLU A 327 -4.51 32.54 -27.84
C GLU A 327 -4.43 32.42 -26.32
N GLU A 328 -4.65 33.51 -25.57
CA GLU A 328 -4.68 33.49 -24.10
C GLU A 328 -5.71 32.49 -23.57
N ARG A 329 -6.89 32.47 -24.18
CA ARG A 329 -7.98 31.52 -23.79
C ARG A 329 -7.58 30.07 -24.08
N MET A 330 -7.01 29.77 -25.25
CA MET A 330 -6.55 28.43 -25.58
C MET A 330 -5.42 27.97 -24.67
N ASN A 331 -4.47 28.83 -24.32
CA ASN A 331 -3.42 28.55 -23.36
C ASN A 331 -4.02 28.26 -21.96
N PHE A 332 -5.06 28.98 -21.55
CA PHE A 332 -5.75 28.74 -20.32
C PHE A 332 -6.50 27.39 -20.33
N VAL A 333 -7.15 27.03 -21.43
CA VAL A 333 -7.78 25.71 -21.62
C VAL A 333 -6.73 24.61 -21.53
N HIS A 334 -5.60 24.78 -22.21
CA HIS A 334 -4.48 23.84 -22.17
C HIS A 334 -3.94 23.67 -20.73
N LEU A 335 -3.78 24.76 -19.97
CA LEU A 335 -3.38 24.71 -18.57
C LEU A 335 -4.34 23.90 -17.70
N ILE A 336 -5.65 23.98 -17.93
CA ILE A 336 -6.67 23.20 -17.20
C ILE A 336 -6.53 21.72 -17.51
N LYS A 337 -6.23 21.37 -18.75
CA LYS A 337 -6.02 19.97 -19.18
C LYS A 337 -4.66 19.40 -18.77
N HIS A 338 -3.66 20.27 -18.58
CA HIS A 338 -2.27 19.89 -18.36
C HIS A 338 -1.67 20.64 -17.16
N PHE A 339 -2.40 20.70 -16.05
CA PHE A 339 -1.86 21.29 -14.82
C PHE A 339 -0.71 20.42 -14.33
N THR A 340 0.52 20.93 -14.51
CA THR A 340 1.75 20.13 -14.31
C THR A 340 2.49 20.56 -13.06
N VAL A 341 2.94 19.56 -12.28
CA VAL A 341 3.84 19.73 -11.14
C VAL A 341 5.03 18.77 -11.23
N THR A 342 6.15 19.12 -10.60
CA THR A 342 7.39 18.35 -10.62
C THR A 342 7.52 17.52 -9.35
N LEU A 343 7.43 16.20 -9.48
CA LEU A 343 7.70 15.26 -8.39
C LEU A 343 9.21 15.19 -8.14
N THR A 344 9.65 15.36 -6.88
CA THR A 344 11.06 15.40 -6.50
C THR A 344 11.52 14.27 -5.59
N GLY A 345 10.60 13.47 -5.06
CA GLY A 345 10.93 12.35 -4.18
C GLY A 345 9.71 11.73 -3.55
N LEU A 346 9.91 10.55 -2.97
CA LEU A 346 8.93 9.89 -2.11
C LEU A 346 9.04 10.44 -0.69
N ARG A 347 7.95 10.35 0.07
CA ARG A 347 8.01 10.47 1.54
C ARG A 347 8.63 9.21 2.15
N ASP A 348 8.98 9.27 3.40
CA ASP A 348 9.71 8.22 4.11
C ASP A 348 8.80 7.05 4.60
N PHE A 349 9.41 6.06 5.24
CA PHE A 349 8.71 4.90 5.79
C PHE A 349 7.67 5.22 6.87
N LYS A 350 7.73 6.40 7.49
CA LYS A 350 6.73 6.82 8.51
C LYS A 350 5.37 7.12 7.88
N GLU A 351 5.37 7.50 6.60
CA GLU A 351 4.17 7.82 5.84
C GLU A 351 3.79 6.71 4.81
N ALA A 352 4.69 5.76 4.59
CA ALA A 352 4.47 4.65 3.65
C ALA A 352 3.47 3.63 4.22
N ILE A 353 2.47 3.24 3.42
CA ILE A 353 1.50 2.21 3.83
C ILE A 353 2.19 0.85 3.88
N ILE A 354 3.05 0.55 2.91
CA ILE A 354 3.79 -0.70 2.82
C ILE A 354 5.27 -0.48 2.49
N THR A 355 6.06 -1.53 2.70
CA THR A 355 7.44 -1.65 2.26
C THR A 355 7.47 -2.43 0.95
N ARG A 356 8.14 -1.93 -0.09
CA ARG A 356 8.57 -2.70 -1.23
C ARG A 356 9.98 -3.21 -0.98
N GLY A 357 10.35 -4.36 -1.55
CA GLY A 357 11.60 -5.06 -1.26
C GLY A 357 11.40 -6.04 -0.10
N GLY A 358 12.47 -6.68 0.34
CA GLY A 358 12.45 -7.71 1.37
C GLY A 358 13.15 -8.99 0.94
N VAL A 359 12.85 -10.10 1.58
CA VAL A 359 13.46 -11.41 1.29
C VAL A 359 13.19 -11.81 -0.16
N LYS A 360 14.28 -12.09 -0.89
CA LYS A 360 14.24 -12.37 -2.32
C LYS A 360 13.44 -13.64 -2.61
N VAL A 361 12.29 -13.52 -3.23
CA VAL A 361 11.34 -14.62 -3.45
C VAL A 361 11.90 -15.78 -4.29
N LYS A 362 12.95 -15.56 -5.08
CA LYS A 362 13.64 -16.63 -5.83
C LYS A 362 14.29 -17.67 -4.93
N GLU A 363 14.59 -17.31 -3.69
CA GLU A 363 15.21 -18.16 -2.67
C GLU A 363 14.17 -18.83 -1.74
N VAL A 364 12.89 -18.65 -2.05
CA VAL A 364 11.74 -19.22 -1.33
C VAL A 364 10.93 -20.10 -2.28
N ASN A 365 10.38 -21.20 -1.77
CA ASN A 365 9.47 -22.06 -2.52
C ASN A 365 8.09 -21.39 -2.65
N PRO A 366 7.56 -21.13 -3.85
CA PRO A 366 6.31 -20.40 -4.04
C PRO A 366 5.06 -21.18 -3.60
N SER A 367 5.16 -22.50 -3.44
CA SER A 367 4.02 -23.35 -3.05
C SER A 367 3.92 -23.57 -1.55
N THR A 368 5.07 -23.57 -0.85
CA THR A 368 5.15 -23.88 0.59
C THR A 368 5.63 -22.71 1.44
N MET A 369 6.15 -21.65 0.81
CA MET A 369 6.82 -20.54 1.49
C MET A 369 8.10 -20.96 2.27
N GLU A 370 8.58 -22.17 2.10
CA GLU A 370 9.81 -22.66 2.72
C GLU A 370 11.05 -22.05 2.05
N SER A 371 12.05 -21.72 2.84
CA SER A 371 13.39 -21.36 2.38
C SER A 371 13.99 -22.47 1.54
N LYS A 372 14.63 -22.12 0.41
CA LYS A 372 15.44 -23.04 -0.37
C LYS A 372 16.86 -23.22 0.18
N LEU A 373 17.24 -22.40 1.17
CA LEU A 373 18.57 -22.35 1.75
C LEU A 373 18.63 -23.05 3.12
N VAL A 374 17.53 -22.96 3.89
CA VAL A 374 17.43 -23.52 5.25
C VAL A 374 16.14 -24.30 5.36
N GLN A 375 16.23 -25.60 5.58
CA GLN A 375 15.10 -26.48 5.78
C GLN A 375 14.34 -26.12 7.08
N GLY A 376 13.01 -26.17 7.05
CA GLY A 376 12.17 -25.83 8.21
C GLY A 376 12.05 -24.34 8.51
N LEU A 377 12.63 -23.47 7.66
CA LEU A 377 12.47 -22.02 7.74
C LEU A 377 11.47 -21.54 6.68
N TYR A 378 10.47 -20.78 7.09
CA TYR A 378 9.40 -20.27 6.23
C TYR A 378 9.28 -18.75 6.34
N PHE A 379 8.70 -18.12 5.32
CA PHE A 379 8.43 -16.69 5.29
C PHE A 379 6.98 -16.40 4.92
N ALA A 380 6.34 -15.42 5.57
CA ALA A 380 4.96 -15.04 5.23
C ALA A 380 4.73 -13.53 5.33
N GLY A 381 3.95 -12.99 4.40
CA GLY A 381 3.55 -11.58 4.37
C GLY A 381 4.62 -10.62 3.88
N GLU A 382 4.59 -9.39 4.38
CA GLU A 382 5.36 -8.24 3.89
C GLU A 382 6.90 -8.34 4.13
N VAL A 383 7.36 -9.37 4.83
CA VAL A 383 8.81 -9.66 4.91
C VAL A 383 9.37 -10.14 3.57
N LEU A 384 8.53 -10.71 2.70
CA LEU A 384 8.87 -11.12 1.34
C LEU A 384 8.94 -9.90 0.40
N ASP A 385 9.78 -9.98 -0.65
CA ASP A 385 9.82 -8.97 -1.73
C ASP A 385 8.55 -9.07 -2.61
N LEU A 386 7.41 -8.71 -2.01
CA LEU A 386 6.08 -8.72 -2.60
C LEU A 386 5.36 -7.44 -2.21
N ASP A 387 4.81 -6.73 -3.18
CA ASP A 387 3.96 -5.59 -2.95
C ASP A 387 2.83 -5.47 -4.00
N ALA A 388 1.71 -4.94 -3.57
CA ALA A 388 0.54 -4.72 -4.40
C ALA A 388 -0.06 -3.32 -4.14
N LEU A 389 -0.98 -2.90 -4.99
CA LEU A 389 -1.71 -1.63 -4.85
C LEU A 389 -2.58 -1.59 -3.59
N THR A 390 -3.16 -0.41 -3.33
CA THR A 390 -4.20 -0.25 -2.30
C THR A 390 -5.48 -0.98 -2.72
N GLY A 391 -6.27 -1.45 -1.74
CA GLY A 391 -7.54 -2.09 -2.06
C GLY A 391 -7.78 -3.44 -1.38
N GLY A 392 -6.93 -3.81 -0.40
CA GLY A 392 -6.99 -5.10 0.30
C GLY A 392 -5.95 -6.13 -0.18
N PHE A 393 -5.29 -5.85 -1.30
CA PHE A 393 -4.37 -6.79 -1.96
C PHE A 393 -3.16 -7.18 -1.10
N ASN A 394 -2.58 -6.25 -0.33
CA ASN A 394 -1.44 -6.56 0.54
C ASN A 394 -1.84 -7.45 1.74
N LEU A 395 -3.07 -7.33 2.25
CA LEU A 395 -3.57 -8.26 3.27
C LEU A 395 -3.93 -9.61 2.66
N GLN A 396 -4.40 -9.66 1.40
CA GLN A 396 -4.57 -10.90 0.66
C GLN A 396 -3.23 -11.63 0.49
N ILE A 397 -2.15 -10.93 0.10
CA ILE A 397 -0.79 -11.49 0.04
C ILE A 397 -0.40 -12.08 1.41
N ALA A 398 -0.63 -11.34 2.50
CA ALA A 398 -0.33 -11.80 3.85
C ALA A 398 -1.11 -13.08 4.21
N GLY A 399 -2.40 -13.13 3.91
CA GLY A 399 -3.26 -14.31 4.16
C GLY A 399 -2.86 -15.52 3.32
N SER A 400 -2.67 -15.34 2.00
CA SER A 400 -2.35 -16.44 1.08
C SER A 400 -0.97 -17.03 1.33
N THR A 401 0.05 -16.18 1.59
CA THR A 401 1.40 -16.67 1.93
C THR A 401 1.43 -17.34 3.31
N ALA A 402 0.65 -16.82 4.27
CA ALA A 402 0.52 -17.41 5.60
C ALA A 402 -0.18 -18.77 5.56
N TYR A 403 -1.21 -18.90 4.73
CA TYR A 403 -1.85 -20.18 4.46
C TYR A 403 -0.85 -21.20 3.87
N ALA A 404 -0.13 -20.79 2.84
CA ALA A 404 0.87 -21.65 2.21
C ALA A 404 1.97 -22.09 3.19
N ALA A 405 2.47 -21.17 4.04
CA ALA A 405 3.46 -21.52 5.06
C ALA A 405 2.89 -22.47 6.11
N GLY A 406 1.77 -22.12 6.74
CA GLY A 406 1.21 -22.88 7.86
C GLY A 406 0.70 -24.25 7.46
N SER A 407 0.08 -24.40 6.28
CA SER A 407 -0.51 -25.66 5.81
C SER A 407 0.50 -26.68 5.28
N ASN A 408 1.75 -26.30 5.07
CA ASN A 408 2.79 -27.17 4.52
C ASN A 408 3.86 -27.62 5.54
N ILE A 409 3.63 -27.39 6.83
CA ILE A 409 4.49 -27.90 7.90
C ILE A 409 3.88 -29.21 8.43
N TRP A 410 4.64 -30.31 8.36
CA TRP A 410 4.23 -31.67 8.73
C TRP A 410 5.05 -32.24 9.87
#